data_1239e31a997234d63fef75daa8a630ba
#
_entry.id   1239e31a997234d63fef75daa8a630ba
#
_cell.length_a   1.000
_cell.length_b   1.000
_cell.length_c   1.000
_cell.angle_alpha   90.00
_cell.angle_beta   90.00
_cell.angle_gamma   90.00
#
_symmetry.space_group_name_H-M   'P 1'
#
loop_
_entity.id
_entity.type
_entity.pdbx_description
1 polymer ?
#
loop_
_entity_poly.entity_id
_entity_poly.type
_entity_poly.pdbx_seq_one_letter_code
_entity_poly.pdbx_strand_id
1 'polypeptide(L)'
;MALILQGLLLAPPARGQTVAEIARTCRKVGDVPSRTGMARFIRIDPAAAAQLAEIGLDRAAIFERMAETSIPETIGCWAMPVGNFDSQLISVGMSQWNYGTGSLQPVLKQWRAGFGSRRRFRRALAALAPTYGRLLFSRDCLKVPVRERCRAGILAAHDGEGRLHPVLAAELTAIFESDDMLQVQADAYVRLLLGVRAELMRVFPAGPITMRKVRWAIDTIVQQARLPGDEDIARLRRKLAAMPQAERWPRLRAIFAWYEALSQTIDQDGIARDYAWNVEQWGCLIDRGLIDPEQYELLHLTFLRSRTATGNGGRWQALTFSRRGKIILGVGSVSGRRDGECADEEPVRANGAGGAD
;
A
#
# COMPACT_ATOMS: atom_id res chain seq x y z
N MET A 1 -40.06 -35.60 39.85
CA MET A 1 -39.80 -34.92 38.59
C MET A 1 -38.62 -33.98 38.79
N ALA A 2 -37.40 -34.45 38.44
CA ALA A 2 -36.18 -33.69 38.58
C ALA A 2 -35.85 -33.09 37.21
N LEU A 3 -35.88 -31.75 37.12
CA LEU A 3 -35.47 -31.00 35.94
C LEU A 3 -33.92 -30.98 35.93
N ILE A 4 -33.33 -31.68 34.95
CA ILE A 4 -31.92 -31.59 34.65
C ILE A 4 -31.74 -30.33 33.79
N LEU A 5 -31.23 -29.24 34.40
CA LEU A 5 -30.67 -28.09 33.66
C LEU A 5 -29.37 -28.53 33.04
N GLN A 6 -29.39 -28.89 31.77
CA GLN A 6 -28.19 -28.99 30.96
C GLN A 6 -27.64 -27.57 30.74
N GLY A 7 -26.59 -27.22 31.48
CA GLY A 7 -25.79 -26.03 31.22
C GLY A 7 -25.13 -26.12 29.84
N LEU A 8 -25.61 -25.31 28.91
CA LEU A 8 -24.87 -25.02 27.68
C LEU A 8 -23.53 -24.37 28.11
N LEU A 9 -22.48 -25.16 28.11
CA LEU A 9 -21.11 -24.65 28.10
C LEU A 9 -20.93 -23.87 26.79
N LEU A 10 -21.12 -22.56 26.84
CA LEU A 10 -20.71 -21.66 25.78
C LEU A 10 -19.21 -21.86 25.59
N ALA A 11 -18.81 -22.43 24.46
CA ALA A 11 -17.40 -22.50 24.09
C ALA A 11 -16.82 -21.09 24.15
N PRO A 12 -15.59 -20.89 24.67
CA PRO A 12 -14.97 -19.58 24.70
C PRO A 12 -14.91 -19.04 23.27
N PRO A 13 -15.13 -17.72 23.07
CA PRO A 13 -15.06 -17.14 21.74
C PRO A 13 -13.72 -17.51 21.10
N ALA A 14 -13.80 -18.11 19.92
CA ALA A 14 -12.60 -18.51 19.19
C ALA A 14 -11.70 -17.27 18.99
N ARG A 15 -10.45 -17.35 19.44
CA ARG A 15 -9.47 -16.27 19.23
C ARG A 15 -9.34 -16.01 17.74
N GLY A 16 -9.45 -14.74 17.33
CA GLY A 16 -9.21 -14.32 15.95
C GLY A 16 -7.79 -14.70 15.52
N GLN A 17 -7.62 -15.03 14.23
CA GLN A 17 -6.31 -15.37 13.69
C GLN A 17 -5.39 -14.15 13.71
N THR A 18 -4.14 -14.34 14.10
CA THR A 18 -3.11 -13.32 14.01
C THR A 18 -2.68 -13.13 12.54
N VAL A 19 -2.14 -11.96 12.21
CA VAL A 19 -1.57 -11.67 10.88
C VAL A 19 -0.55 -12.74 10.45
N ALA A 20 0.27 -13.21 11.42
CA ALA A 20 1.25 -14.27 11.16
C ALA A 20 0.63 -15.64 10.85
N GLU A 21 -0.52 -15.96 11.43
CA GLU A 21 -1.27 -17.20 11.15
C GLU A 21 -1.92 -17.14 9.77
N ILE A 22 -2.54 -16.01 9.42
CA ILE A 22 -3.13 -15.78 8.08
C ILE A 22 -2.04 -15.84 7.01
N ALA A 23 -0.89 -15.20 7.23
CA ALA A 23 0.22 -15.19 6.27
C ALA A 23 0.81 -16.59 6.02
N ARG A 24 0.71 -17.52 6.97
CA ARG A 24 1.16 -18.91 6.80
C ARG A 24 0.23 -19.76 5.94
N THR A 25 -1.06 -19.49 5.98
CA THR A 25 -2.10 -20.27 5.28
C THR A 25 -2.52 -19.64 3.95
N CYS A 26 -2.25 -18.36 3.75
CA CYS A 26 -2.61 -17.65 2.54
C CYS A 26 -1.83 -18.19 1.32
N ARG A 27 -2.55 -18.44 0.25
CA ARG A 27 -1.97 -18.61 -1.08
C ARG A 27 -1.16 -17.35 -1.40
N LYS A 28 0.16 -17.43 -1.32
CA LYS A 28 1.05 -16.28 -1.56
C LYS A 28 0.98 -15.87 -3.02
N VAL A 29 0.14 -14.91 -3.29
CA VAL A 29 -0.02 -14.33 -4.62
C VAL A 29 1.11 -13.33 -4.89
N GLY A 30 1.65 -12.70 -3.86
CA GLY A 30 2.75 -11.75 -3.98
C GLY A 30 4.09 -12.34 -4.45
N ASP A 31 4.34 -13.64 -4.17
CA ASP A 31 5.49 -14.36 -4.73
C ASP A 31 5.22 -14.89 -6.15
N VAL A 32 4.04 -14.67 -6.68
CA VAL A 32 3.51 -15.32 -7.86
C VAL A 32 3.46 -14.44 -9.11
N PRO A 33 3.45 -13.09 -9.05
CA PRO A 33 3.46 -12.31 -10.29
C PRO A 33 4.68 -12.60 -11.17
N SER A 34 5.80 -12.93 -10.56
CA SER A 34 6.99 -13.42 -11.26
C SER A 34 6.93 -14.92 -11.58
N ARG A 35 6.03 -15.68 -10.97
CA ARG A 35 5.85 -17.11 -11.23
C ARG A 35 4.70 -17.31 -12.20
N THR A 36 5.00 -17.96 -13.27
CA THR A 36 4.26 -18.22 -14.50
C THR A 36 2.78 -18.66 -14.36
N GLY A 37 2.29 -19.01 -13.17
CA GLY A 37 0.93 -19.53 -12.98
C GLY A 37 -0.18 -18.49 -12.96
N MET A 38 -0.01 -17.38 -12.19
CA MET A 38 -1.07 -16.36 -12.05
C MET A 38 -1.07 -15.32 -13.15
N ALA A 39 0.10 -14.93 -13.64
CA ALA A 39 0.21 -14.06 -14.80
C ALA A 39 -0.54 -14.60 -16.04
N ARG A 40 -0.81 -15.92 -16.09
CA ARG A 40 -1.50 -16.53 -17.24
C ARG A 40 -3.00 -16.26 -17.27
N PHE A 41 -3.68 -16.21 -16.13
CA PHE A 41 -5.12 -16.01 -16.15
C PHE A 41 -5.54 -14.57 -15.92
N ILE A 42 -4.73 -13.75 -15.22
CA ILE A 42 -4.99 -12.33 -15.06
C ILE A 42 -4.83 -11.63 -16.41
N ARG A 43 -5.89 -11.01 -16.87
CA ARG A 43 -5.93 -10.24 -18.12
C ARG A 43 -5.74 -8.76 -17.80
N ILE A 44 -4.91 -8.08 -18.57
CA ILE A 44 -4.78 -6.63 -18.56
C ILE A 44 -5.38 -6.12 -19.87
N ASP A 45 -6.27 -5.15 -19.75
CA ASP A 45 -6.87 -4.51 -20.93
C ASP A 45 -5.76 -3.95 -21.86
N PRO A 46 -5.78 -4.25 -23.16
CA PRO A 46 -4.73 -3.81 -24.09
C PRO A 46 -4.56 -2.31 -24.17
N ALA A 47 -5.66 -1.54 -24.09
CA ALA A 47 -5.58 -0.08 -24.13
C ALA A 47 -4.96 0.48 -22.84
N ALA A 48 -5.29 -0.11 -21.68
CA ALA A 48 -4.64 0.23 -20.43
C ALA A 48 -3.15 -0.14 -20.44
N ALA A 49 -2.80 -1.33 -20.95
CA ALA A 49 -1.41 -1.76 -21.09
C ALA A 49 -0.59 -0.82 -21.96
N ALA A 50 -1.15 -0.37 -23.11
CA ALA A 50 -0.49 0.58 -23.99
C ALA A 50 -0.21 1.93 -23.29
N GLN A 51 -1.18 2.47 -22.56
CA GLN A 51 -0.99 3.71 -21.80
C GLN A 51 0.06 3.57 -20.67
N LEU A 52 0.10 2.42 -19.99
CA LEU A 52 1.06 2.17 -18.93
C LEU A 52 2.48 1.96 -19.47
N ALA A 53 2.62 1.41 -20.67
CA ALA A 53 3.92 1.28 -21.33
C ALA A 53 4.61 2.65 -21.58
N GLU A 54 3.84 3.73 -21.75
CA GLU A 54 4.39 5.10 -21.90
C GLU A 54 5.20 5.57 -20.67
N ILE A 55 4.94 4.99 -19.49
CA ILE A 55 5.69 5.26 -18.26
C ILE A 55 6.56 4.09 -17.83
N GLY A 56 6.93 3.20 -18.78
CA GLY A 56 7.81 2.06 -18.56
C GLY A 56 7.17 0.88 -17.83
N LEU A 57 5.84 0.85 -17.71
CA LEU A 57 5.11 -0.26 -17.10
C LEU A 57 4.61 -1.23 -18.17
N ASP A 58 5.47 -2.11 -18.63
CA ASP A 58 5.07 -3.29 -19.39
C ASP A 58 4.32 -4.30 -18.50
N ARG A 59 3.88 -5.40 -19.08
CA ARG A 59 3.14 -6.44 -18.35
C ARG A 59 3.91 -6.99 -17.16
N ALA A 60 5.20 -7.22 -17.28
CA ALA A 60 6.04 -7.75 -16.20
C ALA A 60 6.19 -6.74 -15.08
N ALA A 61 6.50 -5.48 -15.43
CA ALA A 61 6.60 -4.38 -14.48
C ALA A 61 5.29 -4.11 -13.74
N ILE A 62 4.12 -4.23 -14.39
CA ILE A 62 2.82 -4.13 -13.72
C ILE A 62 2.69 -5.17 -12.61
N PHE A 63 3.03 -6.45 -12.89
CA PHE A 63 2.96 -7.50 -11.88
C PHE A 63 3.99 -7.31 -10.76
N GLU A 64 5.19 -6.83 -11.06
CA GLU A 64 6.16 -6.47 -10.03
C GLU A 64 5.61 -5.38 -9.09
N ARG A 65 4.98 -4.35 -9.65
CA ARG A 65 4.37 -3.27 -8.82
C ARG A 65 3.21 -3.79 -7.98
N MET A 66 2.41 -4.73 -8.49
CA MET A 66 1.38 -5.41 -7.69
C MET A 66 2.01 -6.15 -6.51
N ALA A 67 3.09 -6.89 -6.74
CA ALA A 67 3.81 -7.61 -5.68
C ALA A 67 4.41 -6.64 -4.66
N GLU A 68 5.15 -5.62 -5.10
CA GLU A 68 5.75 -4.62 -4.21
C GLU A 68 4.72 -3.90 -3.34
N THR A 69 3.57 -3.54 -3.91
CA THR A 69 2.49 -2.88 -3.15
C THR A 69 1.89 -3.83 -2.12
N SER A 70 1.70 -5.11 -2.45
CA SER A 70 1.06 -6.07 -1.55
C SER A 70 1.95 -6.50 -0.37
N ILE A 71 3.27 -6.45 -0.52
CA ILE A 71 4.20 -6.89 0.54
C ILE A 71 4.03 -6.08 1.83
N PRO A 72 4.11 -4.75 1.85
CA PRO A 72 3.93 -3.98 3.08
C PRO A 72 2.50 -3.95 3.59
N GLU A 73 1.50 -4.14 2.72
CA GLU A 73 0.09 -4.08 3.08
C GLU A 73 -0.44 -5.42 3.61
N THR A 74 0.01 -6.53 3.03
CA THR A 74 -0.58 -7.86 3.25
C THR A 74 0.46 -8.98 3.36
N ILE A 75 1.73 -8.65 3.49
CA ILE A 75 2.83 -9.64 3.44
C ILE A 75 2.79 -10.45 2.12
N GLY A 76 2.27 -9.86 1.04
CA GLY A 76 2.10 -10.49 -0.26
C GLY A 76 0.84 -11.38 -0.39
N CYS A 77 -0.05 -11.38 0.61
CA CYS A 77 -1.29 -12.15 0.59
C CYS A 77 -2.47 -11.28 0.12
N TRP A 78 -2.88 -11.43 -1.14
CA TRP A 78 -3.99 -10.64 -1.70
C TRP A 78 -5.37 -10.99 -1.13
N ALA A 79 -5.46 -12.02 -0.32
CA ALA A 79 -6.69 -12.43 0.33
C ALA A 79 -6.73 -12.14 1.83
N MET A 80 -5.70 -11.49 2.38
CA MET A 80 -5.59 -11.27 3.81
C MET A 80 -6.61 -10.24 4.30
N PRO A 81 -7.60 -10.64 5.14
CA PRO A 81 -8.47 -9.70 5.81
C PRO A 81 -7.85 -9.27 7.14
N VAL A 82 -8.04 -8.01 7.48
CA VAL A 82 -7.64 -7.42 8.76
C VAL A 82 -8.86 -6.77 9.42
N GLY A 83 -8.93 -6.86 10.75
CA GLY A 83 -10.03 -6.32 11.54
C GLY A 83 -9.96 -4.80 11.76
N ASN A 84 -10.68 -4.34 12.77
CA ASN A 84 -10.97 -2.92 13.01
C ASN A 84 -9.89 -2.21 13.87
N PHE A 85 -8.62 -2.55 13.74
CA PHE A 85 -7.53 -1.94 14.52
C PHE A 85 -7.34 -0.43 14.24
N ASP A 86 -7.77 0.03 13.07
CA ASP A 86 -7.64 1.40 12.58
C ASP A 86 -8.99 2.12 12.40
N SER A 87 -10.06 1.56 12.95
CA SER A 87 -11.45 2.05 12.83
C SER A 87 -12.04 1.99 11.40
N GLN A 88 -11.41 1.22 10.49
CA GLN A 88 -11.89 1.07 9.11
C GLN A 88 -12.84 -0.14 8.92
N LEU A 89 -13.26 -0.77 10.00
CA LEU A 89 -14.14 -1.95 10.08
C LEU A 89 -13.44 -3.23 9.60
N ILE A 90 -13.22 -3.38 8.32
CA ILE A 90 -12.51 -4.48 7.68
C ILE A 90 -11.64 -3.88 6.59
N SER A 91 -10.39 -4.31 6.53
CA SER A 91 -9.48 -4.09 5.42
C SER A 91 -9.12 -5.43 4.79
N VAL A 92 -9.10 -5.55 3.46
CA VAL A 92 -8.83 -6.81 2.75
C VAL A 92 -8.29 -6.57 1.34
N GLY A 93 -7.57 -7.55 0.82
CA GLY A 93 -7.03 -7.52 -0.53
C GLY A 93 -5.66 -6.86 -0.64
N MET A 94 -5.05 -6.93 -1.83
CA MET A 94 -3.66 -6.52 -2.08
C MET A 94 -3.31 -5.09 -1.64
N SER A 95 -4.28 -4.18 -1.68
CA SER A 95 -4.11 -2.76 -1.31
C SER A 95 -4.90 -2.40 -0.04
N GLN A 96 -5.27 -3.40 0.76
CA GLN A 96 -6.03 -3.20 2.00
C GLN A 96 -7.25 -2.28 1.81
N TRP A 97 -8.04 -2.56 0.75
CA TRP A 97 -9.32 -1.87 0.57
C TRP A 97 -10.20 -2.07 1.81
N ASN A 98 -10.86 -1.02 2.25
CA ASN A 98 -11.63 -1.09 3.49
C ASN A 98 -13.03 -0.46 3.37
N TYR A 99 -13.90 -0.83 4.30
CA TYR A 99 -15.25 -0.29 4.37
C TYR A 99 -15.30 1.16 4.87
N GLY A 100 -14.39 1.53 5.77
CA GLY A 100 -14.42 2.83 6.43
C GLY A 100 -14.18 3.99 5.46
N THR A 101 -13.15 3.89 4.61
CA THR A 101 -12.89 4.89 3.56
C THR A 101 -13.78 4.73 2.33
N GLY A 102 -14.47 3.61 2.21
CA GLY A 102 -15.31 3.32 1.04
C GLY A 102 -14.56 2.70 -0.13
N SER A 103 -13.28 2.35 0.03
CA SER A 103 -12.46 1.77 -1.03
C SER A 103 -12.82 0.32 -1.37
N LEU A 104 -13.38 -0.44 -0.43
CA LEU A 104 -13.76 -1.85 -0.62
C LEU A 104 -15.05 -2.01 -1.44
N GLN A 105 -16.02 -1.11 -1.29
CA GLN A 105 -17.32 -1.24 -1.93
C GLN A 105 -17.26 -1.30 -3.47
N PRO A 106 -16.42 -0.52 -4.17
CA PRO A 106 -16.25 -0.64 -5.62
C PRO A 106 -15.74 -2.02 -6.04
N VAL A 107 -14.77 -2.59 -5.30
CA VAL A 107 -14.20 -3.92 -5.55
C VAL A 107 -15.28 -4.99 -5.43
N LEU A 108 -16.03 -4.99 -4.34
CA LEU A 108 -17.13 -5.95 -4.12
C LEU A 108 -18.24 -5.80 -5.16
N LYS A 109 -18.59 -4.58 -5.56
CA LYS A 109 -19.59 -4.33 -6.62
C LYS A 109 -19.12 -4.85 -7.97
N GLN A 110 -17.85 -4.65 -8.32
CA GLN A 110 -17.27 -5.16 -9.56
C GLN A 110 -17.27 -6.69 -9.58
N TRP A 111 -16.83 -7.34 -8.49
CA TRP A 111 -16.88 -8.80 -8.37
C TRP A 111 -18.31 -9.34 -8.55
N ARG A 112 -19.28 -8.74 -7.86
CA ARG A 112 -20.69 -9.09 -8.03
C ARG A 112 -21.18 -8.92 -9.47
N ALA A 113 -20.79 -7.87 -10.15
CA ALA A 113 -21.17 -7.59 -11.53
C ALA A 113 -20.61 -8.62 -12.51
N GLY A 114 -19.42 -9.16 -12.25
CA GLY A 114 -18.75 -10.15 -13.08
C GLY A 114 -19.53 -11.45 -13.28
N PHE A 115 -20.46 -11.77 -12.39
CA PHE A 115 -21.31 -12.97 -12.53
C PHE A 115 -22.40 -12.85 -13.61
N GLY A 116 -22.67 -11.67 -14.15
CA GLY A 116 -23.68 -11.45 -15.19
C GLY A 116 -25.12 -11.73 -14.77
N SER A 117 -25.36 -12.50 -13.70
CA SER A 117 -26.70 -12.77 -13.18
C SER A 117 -26.73 -12.88 -11.65
N ARG A 118 -27.85 -12.43 -11.06
CA ARG A 118 -28.10 -12.54 -9.62
C ARG A 118 -28.09 -13.98 -9.11
N ARG A 119 -28.52 -14.94 -9.93
CA ARG A 119 -28.56 -16.37 -9.57
C ARG A 119 -27.13 -16.94 -9.46
N ARG A 120 -26.26 -16.67 -10.44
CA ARG A 120 -24.86 -17.10 -10.42
C ARG A 120 -24.12 -16.50 -9.22
N PHE A 121 -24.27 -15.19 -9.01
CA PHE A 121 -23.70 -14.50 -7.86
C PHE A 121 -24.14 -15.14 -6.54
N ARG A 122 -25.44 -15.37 -6.32
CA ARG A 122 -25.96 -15.99 -5.09
C ARG A 122 -25.39 -17.38 -4.85
N ARG A 123 -25.21 -18.17 -5.91
CA ARG A 123 -24.62 -19.50 -5.81
C ARG A 123 -23.16 -19.43 -5.39
N ALA A 124 -22.35 -18.58 -6.03
CA ALA A 124 -20.96 -18.36 -5.66
C ALA A 124 -20.83 -17.83 -4.22
N LEU A 125 -21.65 -16.86 -3.85
CA LEU A 125 -21.66 -16.30 -2.49
C LEU A 125 -22.03 -17.35 -1.43
N ALA A 126 -23.00 -18.19 -1.70
CA ALA A 126 -23.38 -19.27 -0.78
C ALA A 126 -22.29 -20.34 -0.63
N ALA A 127 -21.46 -20.55 -1.65
CA ALA A 127 -20.33 -21.47 -1.59
C ALA A 127 -19.14 -20.88 -0.84
N LEU A 128 -18.83 -19.59 -1.04
CA LEU A 128 -17.63 -18.95 -0.52
C LEU A 128 -17.85 -18.27 0.84
N ALA A 129 -19.06 -17.76 1.10
CA ALA A 129 -19.39 -17.00 2.29
C ALA A 129 -20.84 -17.27 2.76
N PRO A 130 -21.14 -18.49 3.23
CA PRO A 130 -22.48 -18.89 3.62
C PRO A 130 -23.03 -18.11 4.82
N THR A 131 -22.18 -17.69 5.75
CA THR A 131 -22.56 -17.02 7.00
C THR A 131 -22.66 -15.51 6.85
N TYR A 132 -21.59 -14.87 6.41
CA TYR A 132 -21.45 -13.41 6.37
C TYR A 132 -21.67 -12.80 4.98
N GLY A 133 -21.70 -13.61 3.92
CA GLY A 133 -21.84 -13.10 2.55
C GLY A 133 -23.06 -12.20 2.35
N ARG A 134 -24.21 -12.52 2.97
CA ARG A 134 -25.41 -11.65 2.89
C ARG A 134 -25.21 -10.28 3.55
N LEU A 135 -24.48 -10.22 4.64
CA LEU A 135 -24.10 -8.97 5.32
C LEU A 135 -23.15 -8.16 4.43
N LEU A 136 -22.04 -8.76 4.03
CA LEU A 136 -20.98 -8.11 3.25
C LEU A 136 -21.50 -7.51 1.93
N PHE A 137 -22.43 -8.18 1.26
CA PHE A 137 -23.04 -7.75 -0.01
C PHE A 137 -24.42 -7.11 0.15
N SER A 138 -24.82 -6.75 1.38
CA SER A 138 -26.07 -6.03 1.63
C SER A 138 -26.03 -4.63 1.00
N ARG A 139 -27.22 -4.06 0.74
CA ARG A 139 -27.35 -2.68 0.27
C ARG A 139 -26.69 -1.69 1.23
N ASP A 140 -26.73 -1.96 2.52
CA ASP A 140 -26.22 -1.08 3.56
C ASP A 140 -24.68 -1.11 3.62
N CYS A 141 -24.06 -2.28 3.40
CA CYS A 141 -22.61 -2.43 3.33
C CYS A 141 -22.01 -1.91 2.01
N LEU A 142 -22.74 -2.03 0.90
CA LEU A 142 -22.26 -1.53 -0.39
C LEU A 142 -22.49 -0.02 -0.61
N LYS A 143 -23.01 0.73 0.37
CA LYS A 143 -23.10 2.19 0.34
C LYS A 143 -21.79 2.83 0.83
N VAL A 144 -21.50 4.03 0.33
CA VAL A 144 -20.40 4.88 0.78
C VAL A 144 -21.00 6.21 1.23
N PRO A 145 -20.85 6.59 2.48
CA PRO A 145 -20.34 5.78 3.60
C PRO A 145 -21.24 4.57 3.92
N VAL A 146 -20.70 3.58 4.63
CA VAL A 146 -21.50 2.43 5.09
C VAL A 146 -22.60 2.91 6.03
N ARG A 147 -23.76 2.24 5.96
CA ARG A 147 -24.87 2.54 6.86
C ARG A 147 -24.67 1.89 8.23
N GLU A 148 -25.28 2.47 9.26
CA GLU A 148 -25.13 2.02 10.65
C GLU A 148 -25.48 0.54 10.84
N ARG A 149 -26.51 0.03 10.18
CA ARG A 149 -26.87 -1.40 10.23
C ARG A 149 -25.74 -2.31 9.73
N CYS A 150 -24.99 -1.90 8.70
CA CYS A 150 -23.82 -2.63 8.22
C CYS A 150 -22.69 -2.53 9.24
N ARG A 151 -22.41 -1.32 9.74
CA ARG A 151 -21.38 -1.07 10.75
C ARG A 151 -21.60 -1.96 11.97
N ALA A 152 -22.80 -1.94 12.54
CA ALA A 152 -23.14 -2.75 13.69
C ALA A 152 -23.00 -4.26 13.41
N GLY A 153 -23.44 -4.73 12.24
CA GLY A 153 -23.31 -6.14 11.85
C GLY A 153 -21.85 -6.59 11.68
N ILE A 154 -21.00 -5.72 11.14
CA ILE A 154 -19.57 -6.02 11.00
C ILE A 154 -18.89 -6.00 12.38
N LEU A 155 -19.17 -5.00 13.23
CA LEU A 155 -18.57 -4.90 14.57
C LEU A 155 -18.98 -6.08 15.46
N ALA A 156 -20.21 -6.58 15.33
CA ALA A 156 -20.65 -7.79 16.03
C ALA A 156 -19.89 -9.06 15.60
N ALA A 157 -19.20 -9.02 14.47
CA ALA A 157 -18.34 -10.10 13.97
C ALA A 157 -16.85 -9.85 14.27
N HIS A 158 -16.55 -9.03 15.29
CA HIS A 158 -15.21 -8.84 15.84
C HIS A 158 -15.16 -9.31 17.29
N ASP A 159 -13.97 -9.63 17.76
CA ASP A 159 -13.74 -9.83 19.20
C ASP A 159 -13.50 -8.47 19.92
N GLY A 160 -13.33 -8.52 21.24
CA GLY A 160 -13.10 -7.31 22.06
C GLY A 160 -11.81 -6.55 21.74
N GLU A 161 -10.91 -7.16 20.96
CA GLU A 161 -9.64 -6.54 20.50
C GLU A 161 -9.74 -6.05 19.03
N GLY A 162 -10.93 -6.09 18.44
CA GLY A 162 -11.16 -5.67 17.06
C GLY A 162 -10.65 -6.66 16.00
N ARG A 163 -10.34 -7.91 16.38
CA ARG A 163 -9.96 -8.96 15.42
C ARG A 163 -11.21 -9.59 14.83
N LEU A 164 -11.13 -9.99 13.56
CA LEU A 164 -12.23 -10.64 12.87
C LEU A 164 -12.55 -12.02 13.50
N HIS A 165 -13.85 -12.30 13.64
CA HIS A 165 -14.29 -13.66 13.94
C HIS A 165 -13.72 -14.64 12.90
N PRO A 166 -13.20 -15.83 13.29
CA PRO A 166 -12.54 -16.76 12.37
C PRO A 166 -13.36 -17.13 11.14
N VAL A 167 -14.67 -17.30 11.28
CA VAL A 167 -15.57 -17.60 10.14
C VAL A 167 -15.63 -16.42 9.17
N LEU A 168 -15.72 -15.17 9.66
CA LEU A 168 -15.71 -14.00 8.79
C LEU A 168 -14.36 -13.86 8.06
N ALA A 169 -13.26 -14.08 8.76
CA ALA A 169 -11.93 -14.05 8.16
C ALA A 169 -11.78 -15.12 7.07
N ALA A 170 -12.22 -16.36 7.35
CA ALA A 170 -12.16 -17.46 6.37
C ALA A 170 -13.03 -17.19 5.14
N GLU A 171 -14.26 -16.68 5.32
CA GLU A 171 -15.15 -16.33 4.21
C GLU A 171 -14.61 -15.20 3.34
N LEU A 172 -14.03 -14.16 3.95
CA LEU A 172 -13.36 -13.08 3.22
C LEU A 172 -12.15 -13.61 2.43
N THR A 173 -11.33 -14.45 3.07
CA THR A 173 -10.20 -15.11 2.41
C THR A 173 -10.67 -15.92 1.22
N ALA A 174 -11.70 -16.75 1.37
CA ALA A 174 -12.24 -17.56 0.27
C ALA A 174 -12.76 -16.71 -0.91
N ILE A 175 -13.43 -15.58 -0.63
CA ILE A 175 -13.85 -14.64 -1.67
C ILE A 175 -12.62 -14.05 -2.39
N PHE A 176 -11.63 -13.55 -1.62
CA PHE A 176 -10.49 -12.82 -2.16
C PHE A 176 -9.42 -13.73 -2.82
N GLU A 177 -9.43 -15.03 -2.55
CA GLU A 177 -8.64 -16.05 -3.26
C GLU A 177 -9.31 -16.59 -4.53
N SER A 178 -10.59 -16.29 -4.77
CA SER A 178 -11.26 -16.74 -5.98
C SER A 178 -10.68 -16.10 -7.24
N ASP A 179 -10.56 -16.87 -8.33
CA ASP A 179 -9.96 -16.38 -9.58
C ASP A 179 -10.66 -15.12 -10.12
N ASP A 180 -12.00 -15.07 -10.03
CA ASP A 180 -12.77 -13.90 -10.43
C ASP A 180 -12.43 -12.66 -9.59
N MET A 181 -12.21 -12.82 -8.28
CA MET A 181 -11.84 -11.70 -7.40
C MET A 181 -10.38 -11.30 -7.60
N LEU A 182 -9.48 -12.25 -7.86
CA LEU A 182 -8.09 -11.92 -8.20
C LEU A 182 -8.02 -11.06 -9.48
N GLN A 183 -8.84 -11.38 -10.50
CA GLN A 183 -8.97 -10.53 -11.68
C GLN A 183 -9.50 -9.13 -11.34
N VAL A 184 -10.52 -9.03 -10.49
CA VAL A 184 -11.07 -7.74 -10.03
C VAL A 184 -10.04 -6.91 -9.27
N GLN A 185 -9.23 -7.55 -8.42
CA GLN A 185 -8.12 -6.87 -7.72
C GLN A 185 -7.08 -6.33 -8.71
N ALA A 186 -6.69 -7.15 -9.68
CA ALA A 186 -5.76 -6.73 -10.73
C ALA A 186 -6.31 -5.56 -11.55
N ASP A 187 -7.58 -5.62 -11.96
CA ASP A 187 -8.25 -4.51 -12.67
C ASP A 187 -8.31 -3.23 -11.84
N ALA A 188 -8.57 -3.36 -10.54
CA ALA A 188 -8.57 -2.21 -9.63
C ALA A 188 -7.18 -1.58 -9.51
N TYR A 189 -6.14 -2.41 -9.46
CA TYR A 189 -4.77 -1.95 -9.42
C TYR A 189 -4.32 -1.31 -10.74
N VAL A 190 -4.69 -1.88 -11.88
CA VAL A 190 -4.44 -1.27 -13.21
C VAL A 190 -5.09 0.12 -13.30
N ARG A 191 -6.32 0.29 -12.81
CA ARG A 191 -6.95 1.63 -12.75
C ARG A 191 -6.18 2.59 -11.84
N LEU A 192 -5.66 2.12 -10.71
CA LEU A 192 -4.78 2.92 -9.86
C LEU A 192 -3.53 3.35 -10.63
N LEU A 193 -2.88 2.45 -11.37
CA LEU A 193 -1.70 2.78 -12.17
C LEU A 193 -1.99 3.80 -13.28
N LEU A 194 -3.16 3.75 -13.92
CA LEU A 194 -3.60 4.77 -14.87
C LEU A 194 -3.76 6.15 -14.19
N GLY A 195 -4.29 6.17 -12.97
CA GLY A 195 -4.33 7.38 -12.16
C GLY A 195 -2.92 7.88 -11.78
N VAL A 196 -2.01 6.96 -11.43
CA VAL A 196 -0.60 7.29 -11.17
C VAL A 196 0.06 7.90 -12.40
N ARG A 197 -0.17 7.33 -13.60
CA ARG A 197 0.33 7.90 -14.86
C ARG A 197 -0.16 9.35 -15.05
N ALA A 198 -1.45 9.60 -14.90
CA ALA A 198 -2.02 10.94 -15.03
C ALA A 198 -1.39 11.93 -14.04
N GLU A 199 -1.24 11.54 -12.78
CA GLU A 199 -0.60 12.34 -11.74
C GLU A 199 0.89 12.60 -12.02
N LEU A 200 1.63 11.59 -12.50
CA LEU A 200 3.03 11.77 -12.89
C LEU A 200 3.20 12.75 -14.04
N MET A 201 2.35 12.68 -15.07
CA MET A 201 2.37 13.64 -16.18
C MET A 201 2.01 15.06 -15.74
N ARG A 202 1.13 15.20 -14.74
CA ARG A 202 0.81 16.49 -14.12
C ARG A 202 2.00 17.04 -13.33
N VAL A 203 2.62 16.22 -12.50
CA VAL A 203 3.73 16.65 -11.62
C VAL A 203 5.03 16.85 -12.41
N PHE A 204 5.29 16.00 -13.39
CA PHE A 204 6.51 16.03 -14.20
C PHE A 204 6.17 16.19 -15.71
N PRO A 205 5.64 17.36 -16.12
CA PRO A 205 5.20 17.58 -17.52
C PRO A 205 6.36 17.60 -18.52
N ALA A 206 7.59 17.78 -18.04
CA ALA A 206 8.79 17.76 -18.84
C ALA A 206 9.79 16.72 -18.31
N GLY A 207 10.52 16.08 -19.22
CA GLY A 207 11.52 15.08 -18.91
C GLY A 207 10.97 13.64 -18.74
N PRO A 208 11.86 12.68 -18.58
CA PRO A 208 11.48 11.27 -18.53
C PRO A 208 10.74 10.92 -17.23
N ILE A 209 9.77 10.04 -17.35
CA ILE A 209 9.17 9.37 -16.20
C ILE A 209 10.01 8.13 -15.89
N THR A 210 10.84 8.23 -14.87
CA THR A 210 11.69 7.12 -14.42
C THR A 210 10.91 6.12 -13.58
N MET A 211 11.37 4.88 -13.48
CA MET A 211 10.76 3.87 -12.61
C MET A 211 10.80 4.30 -11.13
N ARG A 212 11.78 5.08 -10.72
CA ARG A 212 11.84 5.69 -9.37
C ARG A 212 10.63 6.60 -9.12
N LYS A 213 10.31 7.49 -10.06
CA LYS A 213 9.10 8.35 -9.98
C LYS A 213 7.82 7.52 -9.94
N VAL A 214 7.74 6.47 -10.76
CA VAL A 214 6.58 5.57 -10.79
C VAL A 214 6.38 4.89 -9.43
N ARG A 215 7.41 4.27 -8.88
CA ARG A 215 7.34 3.59 -7.56
C ARG A 215 7.01 4.56 -6.43
N TRP A 216 7.62 5.73 -6.42
CA TRP A 216 7.33 6.81 -5.47
C TRP A 216 5.87 7.28 -5.55
N ALA A 217 5.34 7.48 -6.75
CA ALA A 217 3.97 7.92 -6.95
C ALA A 217 2.95 6.85 -6.54
N ILE A 218 3.20 5.58 -6.86
CA ILE A 218 2.36 4.45 -6.44
C ILE A 218 2.26 4.42 -4.91
N ASP A 219 3.40 4.39 -4.20
CA ASP A 219 3.40 4.38 -2.73
C ASP A 219 2.67 5.59 -2.15
N THR A 220 2.88 6.77 -2.73
CA THR A 220 2.24 8.00 -2.27
C THR A 220 0.72 7.96 -2.44
N ILE A 221 0.24 7.47 -3.59
CA ILE A 221 -1.19 7.42 -3.90
C ILE A 221 -1.88 6.31 -3.11
N VAL A 222 -1.26 5.16 -2.97
CA VAL A 222 -1.81 4.05 -2.17
C VAL A 222 -2.02 4.49 -0.72
N GLN A 223 -1.06 5.20 -0.12
CA GLN A 223 -1.14 5.59 1.28
C GLN A 223 -1.90 6.88 1.56
N GLN A 224 -1.82 7.86 0.66
CA GLN A 224 -2.35 9.20 0.89
C GLN A 224 -3.28 9.70 -0.21
N ALA A 225 -3.73 8.82 -1.11
CA ALA A 225 -4.70 9.03 -2.18
C ALA A 225 -4.30 10.02 -3.30
N ARG A 226 -3.29 10.87 -3.10
CA ARG A 226 -2.86 11.88 -4.10
C ARG A 226 -1.41 12.31 -3.92
N LEU A 227 -0.80 12.82 -4.95
CA LEU A 227 0.47 13.56 -4.90
C LEU A 227 0.29 14.98 -4.34
N PRO A 228 1.38 15.73 -4.07
CA PRO A 228 1.28 17.15 -3.69
C PRO A 228 0.51 17.99 -4.72
N GLY A 229 -0.14 19.06 -4.26
CA GLY A 229 -0.87 19.98 -5.13
C GLY A 229 0.05 20.85 -5.98
N ASP A 230 -0.47 21.38 -7.10
CA ASP A 230 0.32 22.15 -8.08
C ASP A 230 0.96 23.40 -7.48
N GLU A 231 0.24 24.12 -6.65
CA GLU A 231 0.76 25.33 -5.96
C GLU A 231 1.92 25.00 -5.04
N ASP A 232 1.80 23.89 -4.29
CA ASP A 232 2.85 23.44 -3.37
C ASP A 232 4.09 22.98 -4.14
N ILE A 233 3.90 22.27 -5.24
CA ILE A 233 4.98 21.83 -6.13
C ILE A 233 5.68 23.04 -6.75
N ALA A 234 4.92 23.99 -7.30
CA ALA A 234 5.46 25.20 -7.92
C ALA A 234 6.23 26.04 -6.90
N ARG A 235 5.69 26.22 -5.69
CA ARG A 235 6.37 26.91 -4.59
C ARG A 235 7.67 26.20 -4.20
N LEU A 236 7.64 24.89 -4.05
CA LEU A 236 8.82 24.08 -3.75
C LEU A 236 9.90 24.25 -4.83
N ARG A 237 9.54 24.08 -6.10
CA ARG A 237 10.47 24.19 -7.23
C ARG A 237 11.12 25.57 -7.31
N ARG A 238 10.33 26.65 -7.14
CA ARG A 238 10.90 28.01 -7.06
C ARG A 238 11.92 28.14 -5.92
N LYS A 239 11.60 27.59 -4.74
CA LYS A 239 12.52 27.60 -3.59
C LYS A 239 13.80 26.82 -3.87
N LEU A 240 13.70 25.64 -4.48
CA LEU A 240 14.86 24.82 -4.81
C LEU A 240 15.73 25.48 -5.91
N ALA A 241 15.11 26.11 -6.90
CA ALA A 241 15.81 26.83 -7.96
C ALA A 241 16.58 28.07 -7.45
N ALA A 242 16.00 28.77 -6.47
CA ALA A 242 16.64 29.94 -5.86
C ALA A 242 17.65 29.58 -4.76
N MET A 243 17.77 28.30 -4.40
CA MET A 243 18.64 27.87 -3.29
C MET A 243 20.09 27.81 -3.71
N PRO A 244 21.01 28.50 -2.97
CA PRO A 244 22.43 28.39 -3.19
C PRO A 244 22.92 26.94 -3.09
N GLN A 245 23.90 26.60 -3.92
CA GLN A 245 24.46 25.23 -3.92
C GLN A 245 24.96 24.80 -2.53
N ALA A 246 25.56 25.72 -1.76
CA ALA A 246 26.05 25.48 -0.42
C ALA A 246 24.94 25.13 0.60
N GLU A 247 23.67 25.52 0.35
CA GLU A 247 22.54 25.26 1.24
C GLU A 247 21.81 23.95 0.94
N ARG A 248 22.06 23.33 -0.21
CA ARG A 248 21.30 22.15 -0.66
C ARG A 248 21.44 20.96 0.30
N TRP A 249 22.64 20.62 0.66
CA TRP A 249 22.89 19.49 1.56
C TRP A 249 22.49 19.80 3.02
N PRO A 250 22.82 20.96 3.60
CA PRO A 250 22.26 21.37 4.90
C PRO A 250 20.74 21.27 4.93
N ARG A 251 20.05 21.68 3.86
CA ARG A 251 18.59 21.57 3.77
C ARG A 251 18.08 20.14 3.80
N LEU A 252 18.72 19.24 3.07
CA LEU A 252 18.35 17.82 3.06
C LEU A 252 18.63 17.16 4.42
N ARG A 253 19.78 17.50 5.06
CA ARG A 253 20.06 17.04 6.42
C ARG A 253 19.04 17.51 7.44
N ALA A 254 18.52 18.73 7.31
CA ALA A 254 17.44 19.23 8.16
C ALA A 254 16.13 18.42 7.97
N ILE A 255 15.85 17.92 6.76
CA ILE A 255 14.73 17.01 6.52
C ILE A 255 14.96 15.66 7.21
N PHE A 256 16.17 15.12 7.13
CA PHE A 256 16.50 13.86 7.80
C PHE A 256 16.47 14.00 9.32
N ALA A 257 16.93 15.12 9.88
CA ALA A 257 16.82 15.41 11.31
C ALA A 257 15.34 15.53 11.77
N TRP A 258 14.47 16.13 10.95
CA TRP A 258 13.03 16.12 11.21
C TRP A 258 12.45 14.69 11.25
N TYR A 259 12.84 13.86 10.32
CA TYR A 259 12.41 12.45 10.25
C TYR A 259 12.92 11.67 11.47
N GLU A 260 14.17 11.84 11.85
CA GLU A 260 14.78 11.24 13.03
C GLU A 260 14.05 11.64 14.32
N ALA A 261 13.78 12.95 14.49
CA ALA A 261 13.06 13.47 15.65
C ALA A 261 11.66 12.87 15.79
N LEU A 262 10.93 12.66 14.67
CA LEU A 262 9.65 11.96 14.68
C LEU A 262 9.79 10.49 15.07
N SER A 263 10.82 9.83 14.58
CA SER A 263 11.05 8.41 14.84
C SER A 263 11.36 8.12 16.31
N GLN A 264 12.01 9.04 17.00
CA GLN A 264 12.30 8.95 18.44
C GLN A 264 11.04 9.01 19.32
N THR A 265 9.92 9.52 18.79
CA THR A 265 8.63 9.55 19.50
C THR A 265 7.86 8.23 19.41
N ILE A 266 8.38 7.25 18.69
CA ILE A 266 7.70 5.99 18.42
C ILE A 266 8.24 4.91 19.35
N ASP A 267 7.45 4.56 20.34
CA ASP A 267 7.76 3.55 21.35
C ASP A 267 7.64 2.11 20.80
N GLN A 268 8.49 1.78 19.80
CA GLN A 268 8.61 0.44 19.23
C GLN A 268 10.07 0.21 18.78
N ASP A 269 10.84 -0.53 19.56
CA ASP A 269 12.27 -0.78 19.35
C ASP A 269 12.69 -1.17 17.92
N GLY A 270 11.89 -1.99 17.26
CA GLY A 270 12.18 -2.41 15.88
C GLY A 270 12.08 -1.26 14.87
N ILE A 271 11.07 -0.40 15.02
CA ILE A 271 10.83 0.75 14.14
C ILE A 271 11.89 1.82 14.38
N ALA A 272 12.21 2.11 15.65
CA ALA A 272 13.24 3.08 15.98
C ALA A 272 14.61 2.69 15.39
N ARG A 273 14.97 1.41 15.42
CA ARG A 273 16.21 0.90 14.80
C ARG A 273 16.22 1.05 13.28
N ASP A 274 15.09 0.81 12.61
CA ASP A 274 14.97 1.04 11.18
C ASP A 274 15.24 2.51 10.82
N TYR A 275 14.70 3.42 11.61
CA TYR A 275 14.83 4.85 11.35
C TYR A 275 16.26 5.36 11.60
N ALA A 276 16.88 4.96 12.69
CA ALA A 276 18.28 5.31 12.98
C ALA A 276 19.20 4.83 11.86
N TRP A 277 19.03 3.59 11.41
CA TRP A 277 19.79 3.04 10.31
C TRP A 277 19.53 3.81 9.00
N ASN A 278 18.28 4.17 8.69
CA ASN A 278 17.96 4.98 7.51
C ASN A 278 18.68 6.33 7.52
N VAL A 279 18.67 7.04 8.65
CA VAL A 279 19.33 8.35 8.77
C VAL A 279 20.82 8.23 8.58
N GLU A 280 21.45 7.20 9.14
CA GLU A 280 22.88 6.90 8.95
C GLU A 280 23.20 6.66 7.48
N GLN A 281 22.51 5.74 6.82
CA GLN A 281 22.76 5.40 5.42
C GLN A 281 22.48 6.58 4.47
N TRP A 282 21.40 7.31 4.67
CA TRP A 282 21.05 8.47 3.84
C TRP A 282 21.99 9.66 4.08
N GLY A 283 22.50 9.81 5.30
CA GLY A 283 23.55 10.75 5.63
C GLY A 283 24.86 10.44 4.88
N CYS A 284 25.24 9.17 4.89
CA CYS A 284 26.39 8.68 4.13
C CYS A 284 26.27 8.96 2.62
N LEU A 285 25.09 8.78 2.01
CA LEU A 285 24.86 9.11 0.60
C LEU A 285 25.09 10.60 0.32
N ILE A 286 24.69 11.50 1.25
CA ILE A 286 24.98 12.94 1.14
C ILE A 286 26.49 13.17 1.20
N ASP A 287 27.20 12.59 2.17
CA ASP A 287 28.63 12.78 2.39
C ASP A 287 29.48 12.33 1.20
N ARG A 288 29.03 11.27 0.54
CA ARG A 288 29.67 10.72 -0.66
C ARG A 288 29.22 11.39 -1.97
N GLY A 289 28.27 12.34 -1.93
CA GLY A 289 27.76 13.02 -3.12
C GLY A 289 26.98 12.08 -4.06
N LEU A 290 26.33 11.04 -3.53
CA LEU A 290 25.64 10.00 -4.30
C LEU A 290 24.16 10.30 -4.59
N ILE A 291 23.65 11.43 -4.13
CA ILE A 291 22.26 11.84 -4.35
C ILE A 291 22.16 12.66 -5.64
N ASP A 292 21.46 12.11 -6.63
CA ASP A 292 21.21 12.75 -7.91
C ASP A 292 20.12 13.85 -7.82
N PRO A 293 19.98 14.72 -8.84
CA PRO A 293 18.97 15.79 -8.83
C PRO A 293 17.52 15.29 -8.73
N GLU A 294 17.21 14.14 -9.31
CA GLU A 294 15.86 13.53 -9.23
C GLU A 294 15.57 13.06 -7.79
N GLN A 295 16.52 12.36 -7.18
CA GLN A 295 16.42 11.93 -5.79
C GLN A 295 16.23 13.13 -4.85
N TYR A 296 17.00 14.19 -5.08
CA TYR A 296 16.90 15.42 -4.29
C TYR A 296 15.51 16.05 -4.38
N GLU A 297 14.93 16.21 -5.59
CA GLU A 297 13.57 16.73 -5.77
C GLU A 297 12.53 15.82 -5.12
N LEU A 298 12.61 14.51 -5.36
CA LEU A 298 11.65 13.54 -4.83
C LEU A 298 11.65 13.48 -3.29
N LEU A 299 12.82 13.62 -2.65
CA LEU A 299 12.92 13.70 -1.18
C LEU A 299 12.22 14.94 -0.63
N HIS A 300 12.31 16.08 -1.32
CA HIS A 300 11.60 17.29 -0.92
C HIS A 300 10.08 17.19 -1.13
N LEU A 301 9.64 16.59 -2.24
CA LEU A 301 8.23 16.30 -2.49
C LEU A 301 7.68 15.30 -1.46
N THR A 302 8.50 14.30 -1.07
CA THR A 302 8.18 13.35 -0.02
C THR A 302 8.02 14.03 1.33
N PHE A 303 8.95 14.89 1.70
CA PHE A 303 8.86 15.69 2.93
C PHE A 303 7.57 16.53 2.96
N LEU A 304 7.30 17.25 1.87
CA LEU A 304 6.09 18.06 1.72
C LEU A 304 4.83 17.23 1.94
N ARG A 305 4.77 16.04 1.36
CA ARG A 305 3.59 15.17 1.43
C ARG A 305 3.50 14.39 2.75
N SER A 306 4.61 13.89 3.27
CA SER A 306 4.62 13.13 4.53
C SER A 306 4.17 13.97 5.71
N ARG A 307 4.51 15.26 5.76
CA ARG A 307 4.04 16.19 6.80
C ARG A 307 2.53 16.32 6.90
N THR A 308 1.80 15.99 5.85
CA THR A 308 0.33 16.03 5.83
C THR A 308 -0.32 14.70 6.24
N ALA A 309 0.47 13.66 6.53
CA ALA A 309 -0.05 12.44 7.12
C ALA A 309 -0.49 12.73 8.56
N THR A 310 -1.74 12.41 8.87
CA THR A 310 -2.35 12.72 10.18
C THR A 310 -2.48 11.48 11.05
N GLY A 311 -2.51 11.69 12.35
CA GLY A 311 -2.75 10.65 13.36
C GLY A 311 -1.48 10.05 13.96
N ASN A 312 -1.66 9.36 15.05
CA ASN A 312 -0.68 8.56 15.78
C ASN A 312 0.65 9.27 16.12
N GLY A 313 0.57 10.51 16.63
CA GLY A 313 1.72 11.23 17.19
C GLY A 313 2.91 11.43 16.23
N GLY A 314 2.67 11.56 14.92
CA GLY A 314 3.74 11.68 13.91
C GLY A 314 4.22 10.34 13.31
N ARG A 315 3.76 9.20 13.85
CA ARG A 315 4.14 7.87 13.34
C ARG A 315 3.88 7.71 11.84
N TRP A 316 2.71 8.13 11.36
CA TRP A 316 2.38 8.04 9.94
C TRP A 316 3.25 8.95 9.07
N GLN A 317 3.67 10.10 9.61
CA GLN A 317 4.60 10.99 8.92
C GLN A 317 5.96 10.31 8.74
N ALA A 318 6.51 9.74 9.82
CA ALA A 318 7.77 9.02 9.79
C ALA A 318 7.72 7.79 8.89
N LEU A 319 6.66 6.97 9.00
CA LEU A 319 6.50 5.74 8.20
C LEU A 319 6.41 6.04 6.70
N THR A 320 5.62 7.05 6.31
CA THR A 320 5.50 7.43 4.89
C THR A 320 6.80 8.00 4.34
N PHE A 321 7.56 8.74 5.15
CA PHE A 321 8.86 9.24 4.75
C PHE A 321 9.88 8.11 4.62
N SER A 322 9.92 7.17 5.56
CA SER A 322 10.80 5.99 5.54
C SER A 322 10.61 5.16 4.25
N ARG A 323 9.39 4.78 3.95
CA ARG A 323 9.07 3.97 2.76
C ARG A 323 9.50 4.64 1.47
N ARG A 324 9.18 5.92 1.33
CA ARG A 324 9.51 6.69 0.12
C ARG A 324 10.97 7.03 0.03
N GLY A 325 11.61 7.33 1.14
CA GLY A 325 13.07 7.53 1.19
C GLY A 325 13.82 6.30 0.68
N LYS A 326 13.44 5.10 1.15
CA LYS A 326 13.97 3.84 0.65
C LYS A 326 13.72 3.64 -0.86
N ILE A 327 12.51 3.92 -1.36
CA ILE A 327 12.18 3.84 -2.79
C ILE A 327 13.05 4.80 -3.62
N ILE A 328 13.23 6.03 -3.13
CA ILE A 328 13.97 7.08 -3.83
C ILE A 328 15.46 6.79 -3.86
N LEU A 329 16.01 6.40 -2.73
CA LEU A 329 17.47 6.26 -2.56
C LEU A 329 17.99 4.85 -2.90
N GLY A 330 17.11 3.85 -2.98
CA GLY A 330 17.52 2.45 -3.17
C GLY A 330 18.07 1.79 -1.90
N VAL A 331 18.37 2.60 -0.90
CA VAL A 331 18.95 2.20 0.38
C VAL A 331 17.97 2.53 1.49
N GLY A 332 17.74 1.62 2.42
CA GLY A 332 16.86 1.88 3.55
C GLY A 332 16.31 0.63 4.22
N SER A 333 15.70 0.83 5.38
CA SER A 333 14.99 -0.21 6.13
C SER A 333 13.52 0.19 6.37
N VAL A 334 12.63 -0.77 6.18
CA VAL A 334 11.20 -0.63 6.52
C VAL A 334 10.73 -1.95 7.10
N SER A 335 10.22 -1.93 8.33
CA SER A 335 9.73 -3.14 9.03
C SER A 335 10.80 -4.23 9.13
N GLY A 336 12.06 -3.86 9.41
CA GLY A 336 13.20 -4.76 9.53
C GLY A 336 13.76 -5.26 8.19
N ARG A 337 13.20 -4.85 7.05
CA ARG A 337 13.70 -5.20 5.72
C ARG A 337 14.66 -4.13 5.24
N ARG A 338 15.94 -4.45 5.24
CA ARG A 338 17.01 -3.61 4.73
C ARG A 338 17.26 -3.91 3.26
N ASP A 339 17.42 -2.86 2.45
CA ASP A 339 17.85 -2.94 1.06
C ASP A 339 19.04 -1.99 0.89
N GLY A 340 20.13 -2.47 0.29
CA GLY A 340 21.35 -1.74 0.02
C GLY A 340 22.05 -1.21 1.28
N GLU A 341 23.31 -0.89 1.12
CA GLU A 341 24.11 -0.14 2.09
C GLU A 341 24.84 0.97 1.35
N CYS A 342 25.02 2.12 1.99
CA CYS A 342 25.72 3.25 1.37
C CYS A 342 27.16 2.89 0.97
N ALA A 343 27.81 1.98 1.69
CA ALA A 343 29.17 1.53 1.39
C ALA A 343 29.27 0.81 0.03
N ASP A 344 28.18 0.13 -0.39
CA ASP A 344 28.14 -0.66 -1.62
C ASP A 344 27.76 0.18 -2.86
N GLU A 345 27.27 1.41 -2.66
CA GLU A 345 26.87 2.29 -3.75
C GLU A 345 28.09 2.90 -4.46
N GLU A 346 28.18 2.72 -5.77
CA GLU A 346 29.19 3.41 -6.57
C GLU A 346 28.78 4.87 -6.84
N PRO A 347 29.76 5.81 -6.90
CA PRO A 347 29.49 7.20 -7.28
C PRO A 347 28.88 7.24 -8.68
N VAL A 348 27.76 7.98 -8.80
CA VAL A 348 27.14 8.25 -10.11
C VAL A 348 28.21 8.91 -10.99
N ARG A 349 28.76 8.17 -11.94
CA ARG A 349 29.68 8.73 -12.93
C ARG A 349 28.94 9.87 -13.62
N ALA A 350 29.41 11.09 -13.42
CA ALA A 350 28.98 12.22 -14.23
C ALA A 350 29.24 11.80 -15.68
N ASN A 351 28.15 11.54 -16.41
CA ASN A 351 28.22 11.25 -17.84
C ASN A 351 29.02 12.40 -18.47
N GLY A 352 30.20 12.05 -18.96
CA GLY A 352 31.19 12.95 -19.42
C GLY A 352 30.66 14.01 -20.34
N ALA A 353 31.07 15.23 -20.08
CA ALA A 353 31.25 16.18 -21.13
C ALA A 353 32.12 15.51 -22.20
N GLY A 354 31.50 15.07 -23.28
CA GLY A 354 32.20 14.52 -24.42
C GLY A 354 33.26 15.52 -24.86
N GLY A 355 34.52 15.12 -24.69
CA GLY A 355 35.61 15.77 -25.36
C GLY A 355 35.38 15.61 -26.85
N ALA A 356 35.10 16.72 -27.51
CA ALA A 356 35.33 16.84 -28.92
C ALA A 356 36.86 16.98 -29.08
N ASP A 357 37.45 16.03 -29.77
CA ASP A 357 38.67 16.17 -30.56
C ASP A 357 38.38 15.78 -32.00
#